data_8052811a5a1befc23e09ca6f7d0910a7
#
_entry.id   8052811a5a1befc23e09ca6f7d0910a7
#
_cell.length_a   1.000
_cell.length_b   1.000
_cell.length_c   1.000
_cell.angle_alpha   90.00
_cell.angle_beta   90.00
_cell.angle_gamma   90.00
#
_symmetry.space_group_name_H-M   'P 1'
#
loop_
_entity.id
_entity.type
_entity.pdbx_description
1 polymer ?
#
loop_
_entity_poly.entity_id
_entity_poly.type
_entity_poly.pdbx_seq_one_letter_code
_entity_poly.pdbx_strand_id
1 'polypeptide(L)' 'MKAFINCDCEILSATLEKILSNSITSQSDADIIICEREFASNKPLFIIGKD' A
#
# COMPACT_ATOMS: atom_id res chain seq x y z
N MET A 1 -8.17 -0.40 -10.48
CA MET A 1 -7.55 0.44 -9.45
C MET A 1 -6.20 -0.11 -9.08
N LYS A 2 -5.22 0.76 -8.97
CA LYS A 2 -3.85 0.36 -8.67
C LYS A 2 -3.46 0.81 -7.28
N ALA A 3 -2.56 0.07 -6.64
CA ALA A 3 -2.14 0.36 -5.28
C ALA A 3 -0.63 0.30 -5.16
N PHE A 4 -0.11 1.13 -4.27
CA PHE A 4 1.30 1.11 -3.91
C PHE A 4 1.39 0.72 -2.44
N ILE A 5 2.26 -0.22 -2.13
CA ILE A 5 2.41 -0.73 -0.76
C ILE A 5 3.59 -0.04 -0.10
N ASN A 6 3.31 0.63 1.01
CA ASN A 6 4.33 1.34 1.78
C ASN A 6 4.27 0.86 3.22
N CYS A 7 4.64 -0.40 3.43
CA CYS A 7 4.59 -1.03 4.75
C CYS A 7 6.01 -1.35 5.21
N ASP A 8 6.27 -1.14 6.50
CA ASP A 8 7.56 -1.46 7.09
C ASP A 8 7.71 -2.96 7.31
N CYS A 9 6.61 -3.68 7.48
CA CYS A 9 6.65 -5.11 7.75
C CYS A 9 6.82 -5.87 6.44
N GLU A 10 7.94 -6.56 6.29
CA GLU A 10 8.23 -7.28 5.06
C GLU A 10 7.25 -8.42 4.83
N ILE A 11 6.82 -9.08 5.88
CA ILE A 11 5.89 -10.18 5.75
C ILE A 11 4.54 -9.68 5.26
N LEU A 12 4.07 -8.60 5.84
CA LEU A 12 2.81 -8.01 5.42
C LEU A 12 2.89 -7.50 3.99
N SER A 13 3.98 -6.83 3.67
CA SER A 13 4.19 -6.31 2.34
C SER A 13 4.21 -7.43 1.29
N ALA A 14 4.92 -8.50 1.57
CA ALA A 14 4.99 -9.64 0.65
C ALA A 14 3.63 -10.28 0.47
N THR A 15 2.88 -10.42 1.54
CA THR A 15 1.55 -11.01 1.48
C THR A 15 0.62 -10.16 0.61
N LEU A 16 0.65 -8.85 0.82
CA LEU A 16 -0.19 -7.95 0.04
C LEU A 16 0.21 -7.94 -1.43
N GLU A 17 1.50 -7.97 -1.71
CA GLU A 17 1.97 -8.03 -3.09
C GLU A 17 1.47 -9.30 -3.78
N LYS A 18 1.45 -10.40 -3.06
CA LYS A 18 0.99 -11.64 -3.62
C LYS A 18 -0.50 -11.60 -3.93
N ILE A 19 -1.27 -11.07 -3.00
CA ILE A 19 -2.72 -10.98 -3.17
C ILE A 19 -3.09 -10.01 -4.26
N LEU A 20 -2.40 -8.88 -4.32
CA LEU A 20 -2.74 -7.80 -5.22
C LEU A 20 -1.79 -7.68 -6.41
N SER A 21 -1.16 -8.78 -6.79
CA SER A 21 -0.07 -8.73 -7.76
C SER A 21 -0.44 -8.00 -9.05
N ASN A 22 -1.69 -8.11 -9.49
CA ASN A 22 -2.13 -7.45 -10.71
C ASN A 22 -2.53 -6.00 -10.51
N SER A 23 -2.59 -5.56 -9.26
CA SER A 23 -3.01 -4.21 -8.92
C SER A 23 -1.89 -3.38 -8.30
N ILE A 24 -0.71 -3.96 -8.13
CA ILE A 24 0.41 -3.24 -7.52
C ILE A 24 1.13 -2.45 -8.59
N THR A 25 1.50 -1.21 -8.24
CA THR A 25 2.21 -0.34 -9.17
C THR A 25 3.10 0.60 -8.37
N SER A 26 3.80 1.50 -9.08
CA SER A 26 4.63 2.49 -8.43
C SER A 26 3.76 3.54 -7.73
N GLN A 27 4.40 4.28 -6.82
CA GLN A 27 3.68 5.31 -6.08
C GLN A 27 3.06 6.35 -7.00
N SER A 28 3.75 6.70 -8.07
CA SER A 28 3.25 7.71 -9.01
C SER A 28 1.98 7.25 -9.72
N ASP A 29 1.91 5.98 -10.05
CA ASP A 29 0.80 5.46 -10.83
C ASP A 29 -0.34 4.95 -9.98
N ALA A 30 -0.14 4.86 -8.68
CA ALA A 30 -1.14 4.27 -7.80
C ALA A 30 -2.33 5.20 -7.59
N ASP A 31 -3.48 4.59 -7.42
CA ASP A 31 -4.70 5.32 -7.04
C ASP A 31 -4.83 5.42 -5.54
N ILE A 32 -4.23 4.49 -4.83
CA ILE A 32 -4.32 4.44 -3.37
C ILE A 32 -2.99 3.91 -2.83
N ILE A 33 -2.66 4.32 -1.63
CA ILE A 33 -1.45 3.87 -0.97
C ILE A 33 -1.83 3.06 0.25
N ILE A 34 -1.31 1.84 0.33
CA ILE A 34 -1.52 0.97 1.48
C ILE A 34 -0.33 1.13 2.42
N CYS A 35 -0.61 1.55 3.65
CA CYS A 35 0.45 1.86 4.59
C CYS A 35 0.05 1.44 5.99
N GLU A 36 1.01 1.52 6.92
CA GLU A 36 0.75 1.14 8.30
C GLU A 36 0.49 2.35 9.18
N ARG A 37 0.81 3.54 8.70
CA ARG A 37 0.58 4.75 9.46
C ARG A 37 0.31 5.90 8.50
N GLU A 38 -0.39 6.88 9.00
CA GLU A 38 -0.75 8.04 8.20
C GLU A 38 0.48 8.91 7.90
N PHE A 39 0.53 9.44 6.70
CA PHE A 39 1.55 10.39 6.32
C PHE A 39 0.99 11.32 5.24
N ALA A 40 1.71 12.40 4.97
CA ALA A 40 1.26 13.38 3.98
C ALA A 40 1.30 12.77 2.59
N SER A 41 0.17 12.85 1.88
CA SER A 41 0.07 12.28 0.55
C SER A 41 -1.06 12.96 -0.21
N ASN A 42 -0.90 13.04 -1.53
CA ASN A 42 -1.96 13.55 -2.40
C ASN A 42 -3.00 12.48 -2.69
N LYS A 43 -2.75 11.25 -2.31
CA LYS A 43 -3.61 10.13 -2.65
C LYS A 43 -4.25 9.56 -1.41
N PRO A 44 -5.39 8.88 -1.58
CA PRO A 44 -6.02 8.22 -0.43
C PRO A 44 -5.08 7.21 0.19
N LEU A 45 -5.17 7.09 1.50
CA LEU A 45 -4.37 6.12 2.25
C LEU A 45 -5.28 5.04 2.79
N PHE A 46 -4.83 3.81 2.69
CA PHE A 46 -5.49 2.67 3.33
C PHE A 46 -4.56 2.19 4.43
N ILE A 47 -4.90 2.49 5.67
CA ILE A 47 -4.04 2.21 6.80
C ILE A 47 -4.42 0.87 7.41
N ILE A 48 -3.48 -0.04 7.51
CA ILE A 48 -3.72 -1.38 8.00
C ILE A 48 -2.72 -1.72 9.09
N GLY A 49 -2.95 -2.82 9.76
CA GLY A 49 -2.04 -3.31 10.78
C GLY A 49 -2.02 -2.46 12.02
N LYS A 50 -3.05 -1.70 12.22
CA LYS A 50 -3.12 -0.80 13.35
C LYS A 50 -4.01 -1.35 14.43
N ASP A 51 -3.64 -1.15 15.64
CA ASP A 51 -4.48 -1.55 16.77
C ASP A 51 -4.53 -0.48 17.83
#